data_9751a5b2268c6821f88ad7214dcc7a53
#
_entry.id   9751a5b2268c6821f88ad7214dcc7a53
#
_cell.length_a   1.000
_cell.length_b   1.000
_cell.length_c   1.000
_cell.angle_alpha   90.00
_cell.angle_beta   90.00
_cell.angle_gamma   90.00
#
_symmetry.space_group_name_H-M   'P 1'
#
loop_
_entity.id
_entity.type
_entity.pdbx_description
1 polymer ?
#
loop_
_entity_poly.entity_id
_entity_poly.type
_entity_poly.pdbx_seq_one_letter_code
_entity_poly.pdbx_strand_id
1 'polypeptide(L)'
;AAAGNNGPKENTVTIPGISRKVLTVGSSDDDTYDRGRKVLKTGYSGRGPTACCIVKPEILAPGTGITSCSKDKSGYQVKSGTSMAAPVVSGALALAFEKYPSFTPAEMKLRLYERAYPRSAQLGRIGWGMIHVDHLVR
;
A
#
# COMPACT_ATOMS: atom_id res chain seq x y z
N ALA A 1 -0.35 -1.93 7.91
CA ALA A 1 -1.81 -2.10 7.77
C ALA A 1 -2.30 -1.58 6.43
N ALA A 2 -3.45 -2.09 5.96
CA ALA A 2 -4.14 -1.55 4.80
C ALA A 2 -4.76 -0.17 5.11
N ALA A 3 -4.80 0.72 4.12
CA ALA A 3 -5.37 2.06 4.27
C ALA A 3 -6.91 2.06 4.38
N GLY A 4 -7.55 0.99 3.92
CA GLY A 4 -9.01 0.92 3.76
C GLY A 4 -9.46 1.28 2.34
N ASN A 5 -10.73 0.98 2.04
CA ASN A 5 -11.29 1.08 0.69
C ASN A 5 -12.44 2.10 0.60
N ASN A 6 -12.38 3.15 1.40
CA ASN A 6 -13.42 4.20 1.49
C ASN A 6 -13.05 5.48 0.70
N GLY A 7 -11.96 5.44 -0.12
CA GLY A 7 -11.61 6.52 -1.03
C GLY A 7 -12.73 6.82 -2.06
N PRO A 8 -12.55 7.82 -2.89
CA PRO A 8 -11.37 8.65 -3.12
C PRO A 8 -11.28 9.94 -2.28
N LYS A 9 -12.23 10.19 -1.39
CA LYS A 9 -12.22 11.41 -0.58
C LYS A 9 -11.07 11.42 0.44
N GLU A 10 -10.69 12.60 0.90
CA GLU A 10 -9.76 12.77 2.01
C GLU A 10 -10.35 12.25 3.33
N ASN A 11 -9.50 12.03 4.34
CA ASN A 11 -9.89 11.49 5.64
C ASN A 11 -10.61 10.13 5.60
N THR A 12 -10.27 9.29 4.63
CA THR A 12 -10.90 7.96 4.44
C THR A 12 -10.01 6.79 4.84
N VAL A 13 -8.82 7.07 5.39
CA VAL A 13 -7.96 6.02 5.97
C VAL A 13 -8.61 5.47 7.23
N THR A 14 -8.69 4.14 7.33
CA THR A 14 -9.38 3.46 8.42
C THR A 14 -8.42 2.99 9.53
N ILE A 15 -8.95 2.69 10.70
CA ILE A 15 -8.21 2.04 11.80
C ILE A 15 -7.82 0.62 11.36
N PRO A 16 -6.57 0.15 11.64
CA PRO A 16 -5.52 0.81 12.43
C PRO A 16 -4.59 1.73 11.62
N GLY A 17 -4.84 1.93 10.31
CA GLY A 17 -3.98 2.69 9.40
C GLY A 17 -3.76 4.16 9.78
N ILE A 18 -4.65 4.78 10.56
CA ILE A 18 -4.49 6.16 11.03
C ILE A 18 -3.38 6.33 12.08
N SER A 19 -2.90 5.24 12.68
CA SER A 19 -1.88 5.31 13.73
C SER A 19 -0.52 5.75 13.17
N ARG A 20 0.17 6.65 13.87
CA ARG A 20 1.54 7.09 13.53
C ARG A 20 2.56 5.95 13.53
N LYS A 21 2.37 4.96 14.41
CA LYS A 21 3.30 3.83 14.57
C LYS A 21 3.15 2.78 13.49
N VAL A 22 2.00 2.72 12.83
CA VAL A 22 1.68 1.70 11.83
C VAL A 22 2.12 2.19 10.45
N LEU A 23 2.85 1.37 9.71
CA LEU A 23 3.08 1.57 8.28
C LEU A 23 1.78 1.26 7.53
N THR A 24 1.22 2.25 6.86
CA THR A 24 -0.06 2.15 6.18
C THR A 24 0.15 2.09 4.68
N VAL A 25 -0.47 1.11 4.05
CA VAL A 25 -0.32 0.79 2.63
C VAL A 25 -1.61 1.11 1.88
N GLY A 26 -1.49 1.95 0.85
CA GLY A 26 -2.55 2.22 -0.12
C GLY A 26 -2.38 1.40 -1.41
N SER A 27 -3.41 1.39 -2.25
CA SER A 27 -3.34 0.81 -3.59
C SER A 27 -2.84 1.83 -4.60
N SER A 28 -1.86 1.43 -5.43
CA SER A 28 -1.26 2.31 -6.46
C SER A 28 -2.04 2.31 -7.77
N ASP A 29 -2.90 1.35 -7.97
CA ASP A 29 -3.61 1.02 -9.21
C ASP A 29 -5.14 1.02 -9.01
N ASP A 30 -5.62 1.78 -8.03
CA ASP A 30 -7.03 1.87 -7.67
C ASP A 30 -7.90 2.61 -8.72
N ASP A 31 -7.29 3.23 -9.70
CA ASP A 31 -7.90 3.92 -10.83
C ASP A 31 -7.65 3.24 -12.19
N THR A 32 -6.99 2.07 -12.21
CA THR A 32 -6.79 1.31 -13.45
C THR A 32 -8.04 0.50 -13.81
N TYR A 33 -8.38 0.50 -15.10
CA TYR A 33 -9.43 -0.37 -15.62
C TYR A 33 -8.87 -1.78 -15.79
N ASP A 34 -9.48 -2.75 -15.12
CA ASP A 34 -9.26 -4.15 -15.46
C ASP A 34 -9.84 -4.41 -16.86
N ARG A 35 -9.06 -5.07 -17.74
CA ARG A 35 -9.43 -5.30 -19.14
C ARG A 35 -10.80 -5.97 -19.27
N GLY A 36 -11.84 -5.17 -19.55
CA GLY A 36 -13.20 -5.61 -19.85
C GLY A 36 -14.15 -5.75 -18.65
N ARG A 37 -13.71 -5.52 -17.41
CA ARG A 37 -14.59 -5.39 -16.26
C ARG A 37 -14.59 -3.94 -15.77
N LYS A 38 -15.78 -3.35 -15.73
CA LYS A 38 -16.00 -2.03 -15.13
C LYS A 38 -15.58 -2.14 -13.65
N VAL A 39 -14.44 -1.55 -13.26
CA VAL A 39 -14.09 -1.43 -11.85
C VAL A 39 -15.16 -0.57 -11.20
N LEU A 40 -15.91 -1.15 -10.28
CA LEU A 40 -17.10 -0.54 -9.68
C LEU A 40 -16.83 0.73 -8.88
N LYS A 41 -15.57 1.01 -8.55
CA LYS A 41 -15.10 2.25 -7.91
C LYS A 41 -13.68 2.57 -8.37
N THR A 42 -13.52 3.60 -9.18
CA THR A 42 -12.23 4.25 -9.39
C THR A 42 -11.81 5.00 -8.12
N GLY A 43 -10.58 4.82 -7.67
CA GLY A 43 -10.06 5.55 -6.54
C GLY A 43 -10.54 5.05 -5.17
N TYR A 44 -10.66 3.76 -4.96
CA TYR A 44 -11.14 3.18 -3.69
C TYR A 44 -10.14 3.31 -2.54
N SER A 45 -8.84 3.41 -2.79
CA SER A 45 -7.81 3.45 -1.74
C SER A 45 -8.06 4.59 -0.75
N GLY A 46 -7.99 4.28 0.54
CA GLY A 46 -8.12 5.29 1.60
C GLY A 46 -7.05 6.37 1.48
N ARG A 47 -7.44 7.62 1.66
CA ARG A 47 -6.59 8.82 1.48
C ARG A 47 -6.60 9.68 2.72
N GLY A 48 -5.42 10.19 3.04
CA GLY A 48 -5.23 11.22 4.07
C GLY A 48 -5.44 12.65 3.55
N PRO A 49 -5.05 13.64 4.33
CA PRO A 49 -4.49 13.48 5.68
C PRO A 49 -5.51 12.90 6.68
N THR A 50 -5.02 12.40 7.82
CA THR A 50 -5.92 12.05 8.93
C THR A 50 -6.44 13.30 9.61
N ALA A 51 -7.47 13.19 10.45
CA ALA A 51 -7.99 14.31 11.25
C ALA A 51 -6.92 15.03 12.10
N CYS A 52 -5.81 14.32 12.43
CA CYS A 52 -4.65 14.89 13.12
C CYS A 52 -3.55 15.37 12.13
N CYS A 53 -3.89 15.65 10.89
CA CYS A 53 -2.97 16.11 9.84
C CYS A 53 -1.77 15.20 9.59
N ILE A 54 -1.90 13.87 9.84
CA ILE A 54 -0.85 12.91 9.53
C ILE A 54 -1.02 12.46 8.08
N VAL A 55 0.08 12.52 7.31
CA VAL A 55 0.10 12.01 5.93
C VAL A 55 -0.04 10.49 5.96
N LYS A 56 -1.08 9.98 5.30
CA LYS A 56 -1.41 8.57 5.14
C LYS A 56 -2.06 8.34 3.75
N PRO A 57 -1.91 7.17 3.12
CA PRO A 57 -0.98 6.09 3.49
C PRO A 57 0.48 6.53 3.37
N GLU A 58 1.42 5.83 4.01
CA GLU A 58 2.85 6.12 3.83
C GLU A 58 3.37 5.62 2.50
N ILE A 59 2.95 4.43 2.04
CA ILE A 59 3.48 3.79 0.84
C ILE A 59 2.35 3.19 0.01
N LEU A 60 2.54 3.13 -1.30
CA LEU A 60 1.63 2.46 -2.23
C LEU A 60 2.22 1.16 -2.77
N ALA A 61 1.34 0.20 -3.02
CA ALA A 61 1.67 -1.03 -3.74
C ALA A 61 0.50 -1.46 -4.63
N PRO A 62 0.71 -2.31 -5.64
CA PRO A 62 -0.38 -2.86 -6.44
C PRO A 62 -1.41 -3.59 -5.58
N GLY A 63 -2.67 -3.30 -5.79
CA GLY A 63 -3.77 -3.87 -5.01
C GLY A 63 -5.03 -4.16 -5.83
N THR A 64 -5.02 -3.90 -7.15
CA THR A 64 -6.15 -4.13 -8.04
C THR A 64 -5.92 -5.35 -8.91
N GLY A 65 -6.90 -6.26 -8.98
CA GLY A 65 -6.83 -7.44 -9.82
C GLY A 65 -5.76 -8.45 -9.38
N ILE A 66 -5.44 -8.51 -8.10
CA ILE A 66 -4.39 -9.37 -7.57
C ILE A 66 -4.87 -10.82 -7.50
N THR A 67 -4.16 -11.69 -8.24
CA THR A 67 -4.37 -13.13 -8.20
C THR A 67 -3.60 -13.77 -7.05
N SER A 68 -4.28 -14.52 -6.20
CA SER A 68 -3.69 -15.22 -5.06
C SER A 68 -4.43 -16.52 -4.79
N CYS A 69 -3.86 -17.37 -3.91
CA CYS A 69 -4.47 -18.62 -3.51
C CYS A 69 -5.87 -18.41 -2.92
N SER A 70 -6.79 -19.28 -3.31
CA SER A 70 -8.13 -19.33 -2.73
C SER A 70 -8.09 -20.01 -1.36
N LYS A 71 -8.95 -19.56 -0.45
CA LYS A 71 -9.19 -20.27 0.83
C LYS A 71 -9.90 -21.61 0.65
N ASP A 72 -10.62 -21.77 -0.45
CA ASP A 72 -11.42 -22.96 -0.77
C ASP A 72 -10.56 -23.93 -1.57
N LYS A 73 -9.72 -24.68 -0.91
CA LYS A 73 -8.89 -25.87 -1.29
C LYS A 73 -8.44 -26.05 -2.76
N SER A 74 -8.94 -25.31 -3.74
CA SER A 74 -8.61 -25.49 -5.16
C SER A 74 -8.42 -24.15 -5.89
N GLY A 75 -7.18 -23.91 -6.32
CA GLY A 75 -6.87 -22.88 -7.30
C GLY A 75 -6.64 -21.48 -6.74
N TYR A 76 -6.91 -20.51 -7.58
CA TYR A 76 -6.61 -19.10 -7.36
C TYR A 76 -7.88 -18.26 -7.44
N GLN A 77 -7.87 -17.10 -6.80
CA GLN A 77 -8.91 -16.10 -6.91
C GLN A 77 -8.30 -14.71 -7.14
N VAL A 78 -9.06 -13.85 -7.80
CA VAL A 78 -8.67 -12.46 -8.06
C VAL A 78 -9.44 -11.55 -7.12
N LYS A 79 -8.70 -10.68 -6.39
CA LYS A 79 -9.30 -9.68 -5.48
C LYS A 79 -8.66 -8.32 -5.69
N SER A 80 -9.41 -7.28 -5.34
CA SER A 80 -8.93 -5.89 -5.33
C SER A 80 -9.17 -5.26 -3.96
N GLY A 81 -8.21 -4.44 -3.52
CA GLY A 81 -8.30 -3.72 -2.25
C GLY A 81 -6.93 -3.42 -1.68
N THR A 82 -6.88 -2.46 -0.77
CA THR A 82 -5.66 -2.16 -0.01
C THR A 82 -5.19 -3.34 0.86
N SER A 83 -6.10 -4.29 1.16
CA SER A 83 -5.77 -5.57 1.80
C SER A 83 -4.91 -6.49 0.91
N MET A 84 -4.91 -6.28 -0.41
CA MET A 84 -4.03 -6.98 -1.37
C MET A 84 -2.70 -6.26 -1.54
N ALA A 85 -2.69 -4.93 -1.41
CA ALA A 85 -1.47 -4.13 -1.46
C ALA A 85 -0.59 -4.32 -0.20
N ALA A 86 -1.18 -4.45 0.97
CA ALA A 86 -0.45 -4.59 2.22
C ALA A 86 0.50 -5.81 2.26
N PRO A 87 0.12 -7.03 1.86
CA PRO A 87 1.03 -8.18 1.83
C PRO A 87 2.16 -8.04 0.81
N VAL A 88 1.99 -7.29 -0.27
CA VAL A 88 3.08 -6.98 -1.21
C VAL A 88 4.20 -6.21 -0.49
N VAL A 89 3.83 -5.20 0.29
CA VAL A 89 4.81 -4.45 1.11
C VAL A 89 5.40 -5.33 2.20
N SER A 90 4.61 -6.19 2.83
CA SER A 90 5.12 -7.10 3.87
C SER A 90 6.15 -8.09 3.31
N GLY A 91 5.91 -8.64 2.12
CA GLY A 91 6.87 -9.52 1.43
C GLY A 91 8.16 -8.79 1.05
N ALA A 92 8.05 -7.57 0.52
CA ALA A 92 9.21 -6.75 0.20
C ALA A 92 10.04 -6.39 1.45
N LEU A 93 9.39 -6.10 2.57
CA LEU A 93 10.06 -5.84 3.85
C LEU A 93 10.73 -7.10 4.41
N ALA A 94 10.15 -8.29 4.22
CA ALA A 94 10.78 -9.55 4.62
C ALA A 94 12.12 -9.75 3.87
N LEU A 95 12.15 -9.53 2.57
CA LEU A 95 13.38 -9.56 1.77
C LEU A 95 14.39 -8.49 2.22
N ALA A 96 13.91 -7.31 2.56
CA ALA A 96 14.79 -6.24 3.04
C ALA A 96 15.39 -6.56 4.41
N PHE A 97 14.64 -7.14 5.33
CA PHE A 97 15.15 -7.58 6.64
C PHE A 97 16.10 -8.78 6.54
N GLU A 98 15.91 -9.67 5.56
CA GLU A 98 16.89 -10.71 5.26
C GLU A 98 18.24 -10.10 4.85
N LYS A 99 18.21 -9.06 4.01
CA LYS A 99 19.42 -8.34 3.56
C LYS A 99 20.05 -7.50 4.66
N TYR A 100 19.24 -6.86 5.52
CA TYR A 100 19.65 -5.94 6.58
C TYR A 100 19.13 -6.39 7.95
N PRO A 101 19.62 -7.54 8.48
CA PRO A 101 19.03 -8.15 9.69
C PRO A 101 19.25 -7.32 10.96
N SER A 102 20.20 -6.39 10.94
CA SER A 102 20.48 -5.49 12.08
C SER A 102 19.59 -4.24 12.11
N PHE A 103 18.80 -3.99 11.05
CA PHE A 103 17.97 -2.79 11.01
C PHE A 103 16.80 -2.89 11.99
N THR A 104 16.61 -1.82 12.74
CA THR A 104 15.40 -1.64 13.54
C THR A 104 14.19 -1.36 12.62
N PRO A 105 12.96 -1.57 13.10
CA PRO A 105 11.76 -1.19 12.34
C PRO A 105 11.72 0.29 11.92
N ALA A 106 12.32 1.19 12.72
CA ALA A 106 12.39 2.61 12.40
C ALA A 106 13.36 2.89 11.23
N GLU A 107 14.53 2.27 11.24
CA GLU A 107 15.53 2.36 10.17
C GLU A 107 14.98 1.76 8.86
N MET A 108 14.29 0.63 8.95
CA MET A 108 13.65 0.04 7.78
C MET A 108 12.54 0.92 7.22
N LYS A 109 11.78 1.61 8.08
CA LYS A 109 10.76 2.57 7.66
C LYS A 109 11.38 3.79 6.97
N LEU A 110 12.52 4.29 7.48
CA LEU A 110 13.29 5.38 6.85
C LEU A 110 13.83 4.94 5.48
N ARG A 111 14.41 3.75 5.39
CA ARG A 111 14.88 3.19 4.13
C ARG A 111 13.75 3.05 3.11
N LEU A 112 12.59 2.60 3.53
CA LEU A 112 11.41 2.51 2.66
C LEU A 112 11.01 3.89 2.10
N TYR A 113 11.05 4.93 2.94
CA TYR A 113 10.83 6.31 2.53
C TYR A 113 11.83 6.79 1.48
N GLU A 114 13.13 6.59 1.73
CA GLU A 114 14.22 7.03 0.83
C GLU A 114 14.22 6.28 -0.51
N ARG A 115 13.73 5.05 -0.53
CA ARG A 115 13.76 4.15 -1.69
C ARG A 115 12.43 4.02 -2.41
N ALA A 116 11.38 4.67 -1.92
CA ALA A 116 10.10 4.74 -2.60
C ALA A 116 10.25 5.46 -3.95
N TYR A 117 9.54 4.97 -4.95
CA TYR A 117 9.50 5.64 -6.26
C TYR A 117 8.53 6.82 -6.19
N PRO A 118 9.01 8.07 -6.26
CA PRO A 118 8.15 9.23 -6.20
C PRO A 118 7.23 9.27 -7.43
N ARG A 119 5.92 9.31 -7.19
CA ARG A 119 4.95 9.64 -8.22
C ARG A 119 4.59 11.12 -8.09
N SER A 120 4.62 11.84 -9.20
CA SER A 120 4.16 13.22 -9.29
C SER A 120 2.72 13.34 -8.81
N ALA A 121 2.49 14.22 -7.86
CA ALA A 121 1.25 14.80 -7.39
C ALA A 121 0.59 14.21 -6.12
N GLN A 122 0.14 15.11 -5.27
CA GLN A 122 -0.77 14.93 -4.12
C GLN A 122 -0.29 14.00 -2.99
N LEU A 123 0.47 14.54 -2.05
CA LEU A 123 0.99 13.87 -0.84
C LEU A 123 -0.08 13.07 -0.06
N GLY A 124 -1.31 13.56 0.03
CA GLY A 124 -2.40 12.86 0.71
C GLY A 124 -2.90 11.60 0.01
N ARG A 125 -2.59 11.44 -1.29
CA ARG A 125 -2.98 10.25 -2.08
C ARG A 125 -1.88 9.21 -2.13
N ILE A 126 -0.63 9.62 -2.26
CA ILE A 126 0.49 8.76 -2.59
C ILE A 126 1.53 8.61 -1.48
N GLY A 127 1.41 9.35 -0.39
CA GLY A 127 2.37 9.33 0.70
C GLY A 127 3.80 9.53 0.19
N TRP A 128 4.69 8.59 0.49
CA TRP A 128 6.08 8.60 0.02
C TRP A 128 6.25 8.15 -1.44
N GLY A 129 5.23 7.53 -2.02
CA GLY A 129 5.27 6.99 -3.36
C GLY A 129 4.98 5.49 -3.42
N MET A 130 5.38 4.86 -4.53
CA MET A 130 5.19 3.44 -4.76
C MET A 130 6.41 2.64 -4.28
N ILE A 131 6.16 1.46 -3.69
CA ILE A 131 7.24 0.54 -3.33
C ILE A 131 8.02 0.09 -4.57
N HIS A 132 9.34 0.07 -4.44
CA HIS A 132 10.25 -0.47 -5.44
C HIS A 132 11.19 -1.47 -4.78
N VAL A 133 10.95 -2.76 -4.98
CA VAL A 133 11.64 -3.84 -4.26
C VAL A 133 13.14 -3.82 -4.52
N ASP A 134 13.56 -3.70 -5.78
CA ASP A 134 14.98 -3.63 -6.14
C ASP A 134 15.72 -2.49 -5.44
N HIS A 135 15.10 -1.31 -5.33
CA HIS A 135 15.72 -0.20 -4.63
C HIS A 135 15.76 -0.42 -3.12
N LEU A 136 14.77 -1.13 -2.57
CA LEU A 136 14.70 -1.41 -1.15
C LEU A 136 15.80 -2.37 -0.69
N VAL A 137 16.12 -3.37 -1.52
CA VAL A 137 17.09 -4.43 -1.21
C VAL A 137 18.51 -4.16 -1.74
N ARG A 138 18.72 -3.13 -2.53
CA ARG A 138 20.06 -2.65 -2.96
C ARG A 138 20.66 -1.71 -1.93
#